data_f4b512522c0442df34ce4f847c38f806
#
_entry.id   f4b512522c0442df34ce4f847c38f806
#
_cell.length_a   1.000
_cell.length_b   1.000
_cell.length_c   1.000
_cell.angle_alpha   90.00
_cell.angle_beta   90.00
_cell.angle_gamma   90.00
#
_symmetry.space_group_name_H-M   'P 1'
#
loop_
_entity.id
_entity.type
_entity.pdbx_description
1 polymer ?
#
loop_
_entity_poly.entity_id
_entity_poly.type
_entity_poly.pdbx_seq_one_letter_code
_entity_poly.pdbx_strand_id
1 'polypeptide(L)'
;LDPVTKAPADCNTKEDVRAQIDRIDQGLLTLLAERHAYVTRMAEIKTDPHEAYDPTRIEAIIAKQRKRAEELDLDEDQAELIWRTLINWNVNYEKGIIAARKRHG
;
A
#
# COMPACT_ATOMS: atom_id res chain seq x y z
N LEU A 1 -12.92 -23.31 2.46
CA LEU A 1 -13.85 -22.75 3.45
C LEU A 1 -13.31 -21.41 3.95
N ASP A 2 -14.18 -20.42 4.00
CA ASP A 2 -13.81 -19.14 4.54
C ASP A 2 -13.50 -19.28 6.04
N PRO A 3 -12.41 -18.68 6.53
CA PRO A 3 -12.14 -18.70 7.94
C PRO A 3 -13.26 -18.01 8.73
N VAL A 4 -13.63 -18.57 9.85
CA VAL A 4 -14.64 -17.98 10.72
C VAL A 4 -14.08 -16.67 11.28
N THR A 5 -14.80 -15.58 11.01
CA THR A 5 -14.42 -14.26 11.50
C THR A 5 -14.84 -14.14 12.97
N LYS A 6 -13.88 -13.80 13.82
CA LYS A 6 -14.12 -13.51 15.24
C LYS A 6 -13.70 -12.08 15.55
N ALA A 7 -14.53 -11.38 16.32
CA ALA A 7 -14.16 -10.06 16.83
C ALA A 7 -12.96 -10.20 17.78
N PRO A 8 -12.12 -9.16 17.92
CA PRO A 8 -10.99 -9.22 18.83
C PRO A 8 -11.36 -9.68 20.24
N ALA A 9 -12.46 -9.17 20.79
CA ALA A 9 -12.91 -9.54 22.13
C ALA A 9 -13.34 -11.01 22.25
N ASP A 10 -13.66 -11.66 21.14
CA ASP A 10 -14.11 -13.06 21.12
C ASP A 10 -12.94 -14.03 20.89
N CYS A 11 -11.73 -13.52 20.67
CA CYS A 11 -10.53 -14.34 20.55
C CYS A 11 -10.00 -14.64 21.96
N ASN A 12 -9.87 -15.92 22.31
CA ASN A 12 -9.48 -16.36 23.64
C ASN A 12 -8.07 -16.96 23.67
N THR A 13 -7.49 -17.27 22.52
CA THR A 13 -6.16 -17.86 22.41
C THR A 13 -5.32 -17.09 21.42
N LYS A 14 -4.00 -17.27 21.48
CA LYS A 14 -3.08 -16.70 20.48
C LYS A 14 -3.41 -17.21 19.09
N GLU A 15 -3.79 -18.47 18.97
CA GLU A 15 -4.15 -19.10 17.70
C GLU A 15 -5.38 -18.44 17.10
N ASP A 16 -6.39 -18.10 17.92
CA ASP A 16 -7.58 -17.38 17.47
C ASP A 16 -7.17 -16.03 16.85
N VAL A 17 -6.32 -15.28 17.55
CA VAL A 17 -5.85 -13.97 17.11
C VAL A 17 -5.04 -14.08 15.81
N ARG A 18 -4.09 -15.02 15.77
CA ARG A 18 -3.24 -15.24 14.60
C ARG A 18 -4.05 -15.61 13.36
N ALA A 19 -5.08 -16.43 13.52
CA ALA A 19 -5.96 -16.81 12.40
C ALA A 19 -6.63 -15.58 11.81
N GLN A 20 -7.07 -14.63 12.63
CA GLN A 20 -7.70 -13.40 12.15
C GLN A 20 -6.68 -12.47 11.48
N ILE A 21 -5.48 -12.35 12.06
CA ILE A 21 -4.40 -11.56 11.46
C ILE A 21 -4.03 -12.14 10.09
N ASP A 22 -3.86 -13.46 10.00
CA ASP A 22 -3.52 -14.12 8.73
C ASP A 22 -4.60 -13.87 7.67
N ARG A 23 -5.86 -13.94 8.06
CA ARG A 23 -6.99 -13.65 7.14
C ARG A 23 -6.90 -12.22 6.61
N ILE A 24 -6.66 -11.26 7.50
CA ILE A 24 -6.54 -9.85 7.13
C ILE A 24 -5.33 -9.62 6.22
N ASP A 25 -4.20 -10.26 6.53
CA ASP A 25 -2.99 -10.14 5.72
C ASP A 25 -3.23 -10.60 4.28
N GLN A 26 -3.98 -11.68 4.09
CA GLN A 26 -4.32 -12.14 2.73
C GLN A 26 -5.18 -11.11 2.00
N GLY A 27 -6.13 -10.48 2.70
CA GLY A 27 -6.93 -9.40 2.15
C GLY A 27 -6.08 -8.18 1.77
N LEU A 28 -5.13 -7.82 2.63
CA LEU A 28 -4.20 -6.72 2.36
C LEU A 28 -3.34 -7.00 1.13
N LEU A 29 -2.82 -8.23 1.00
CA LEU A 29 -2.03 -8.62 -0.18
C LEU A 29 -2.85 -8.52 -1.46
N THR A 30 -4.11 -8.95 -1.41
CA THR A 30 -5.02 -8.84 -2.56
C THR A 30 -5.18 -7.38 -2.98
N LEU A 31 -5.39 -6.49 -2.02
CA LEU A 31 -5.53 -5.06 -2.30
C LEU A 31 -4.23 -4.43 -2.79
N LEU A 32 -3.10 -4.85 -2.23
CA LEU A 32 -1.79 -4.39 -2.70
C LEU A 32 -1.52 -4.80 -4.13
N ALA A 33 -1.89 -6.02 -4.51
CA ALA A 33 -1.74 -6.50 -5.89
C ALA A 33 -2.60 -5.69 -6.85
N GLU A 34 -3.84 -5.38 -6.46
CA GLU A 34 -4.74 -4.53 -7.24
C GLU A 34 -4.16 -3.13 -7.40
N ARG A 35 -3.69 -2.53 -6.30
CA ARG A 35 -3.06 -1.20 -6.31
C ARG A 35 -1.83 -1.19 -7.20
N HIS A 36 -1.01 -2.24 -7.13
CA HIS A 36 0.21 -2.38 -7.95
C HIS A 36 -0.10 -2.37 -9.45
N ALA A 37 -1.20 -2.99 -9.85
CA ALA A 37 -1.61 -2.98 -11.27
C ALA A 37 -1.84 -1.54 -11.76
N TYR A 38 -2.42 -0.67 -10.92
CA TYR A 38 -2.60 0.74 -11.26
C TYR A 38 -1.28 1.52 -11.25
N VAL A 39 -0.36 1.16 -10.36
CA VAL A 39 0.99 1.75 -10.35
C VAL A 39 1.71 1.39 -11.65
N THR A 40 1.60 0.15 -12.10
CA THR A 40 2.17 -0.30 -13.37
C THR A 40 1.56 0.49 -14.54
N ARG A 41 0.25 0.66 -14.54
CA ARG A 41 -0.42 1.45 -15.58
C ARG A 41 0.06 2.90 -15.59
N MET A 42 0.28 3.48 -14.42
CA MET A 42 0.82 4.83 -14.31
C MET A 42 2.22 4.92 -14.94
N ALA A 43 3.06 3.91 -14.71
CA ALA A 43 4.39 3.84 -15.32
C ALA A 43 4.33 3.75 -16.86
N GLU A 44 3.28 3.11 -17.39
CA GLU A 44 3.06 3.03 -18.84
C GLU A 44 2.67 4.38 -19.43
N ILE A 45 1.92 5.18 -18.68
CA ILE A 45 1.44 6.50 -19.12
C ILE A 45 2.54 7.55 -19.03
N LYS A 46 3.35 7.53 -17.96
CA LYS A 46 4.44 8.48 -17.75
C LYS A 46 5.53 8.28 -18.79
N THR A 47 6.07 9.39 -19.29
CA THR A 47 7.07 9.38 -20.36
C THR A 47 8.48 9.68 -19.87
N ASP A 48 8.63 10.24 -18.67
CA ASP A 48 9.91 10.63 -18.09
C ASP A 48 10.04 10.03 -16.69
N PRO A 49 11.20 9.36 -16.37
CA PRO A 49 11.41 8.82 -15.03
C PRO A 49 11.25 9.85 -13.91
N HIS A 50 11.52 11.13 -14.17
CA HIS A 50 11.34 12.20 -13.16
C HIS A 50 9.87 12.39 -12.76
N GLU A 51 8.93 12.01 -13.62
CA GLU A 51 7.49 12.09 -13.30
C GLU A 51 7.08 11.08 -12.22
N ALA A 52 7.89 10.05 -11.99
CA ALA A 52 7.59 9.04 -10.96
C ALA A 52 7.70 9.63 -9.55
N TYR A 53 8.50 10.67 -9.36
CA TYR A 53 8.66 11.32 -8.07
C TYR A 53 7.95 12.67 -8.06
N ASP A 54 6.85 12.73 -7.30
CA ASP A 54 6.04 13.94 -7.15
C ASP A 54 5.87 14.22 -5.65
N PRO A 55 6.77 15.03 -5.06
CA PRO A 55 6.75 15.27 -3.62
C PRO A 55 5.47 15.95 -3.12
N THR A 56 4.86 16.83 -3.91
CA THR A 56 3.58 17.46 -3.56
C THR A 56 2.47 16.41 -3.45
N ARG A 57 2.41 15.51 -4.42
CA ARG A 57 1.43 14.40 -4.41
C ARG A 57 1.67 13.46 -3.22
N ILE A 58 2.94 13.16 -2.93
CA ILE A 58 3.31 12.26 -1.83
C ILE A 58 2.82 12.85 -0.51
N GLU A 59 3.10 14.12 -0.23
CA GLU A 59 2.68 14.75 1.02
C GLU A 59 1.16 14.84 1.13
N ALA A 60 0.47 15.04 0.02
CA ALA A 60 -1.01 15.04 0.00
C ALA A 60 -1.56 13.65 0.36
N ILE A 61 -0.95 12.58 -0.16
CA ILE A 61 -1.33 11.21 0.18
C ILE A 61 -1.11 10.94 1.68
N ILE A 62 0.05 11.33 2.21
CA ILE A 62 0.38 11.11 3.62
C ILE A 62 -0.62 11.83 4.53
N ALA A 63 -0.94 13.10 4.23
CA ALA A 63 -1.91 13.87 5.01
C ALA A 63 -3.27 13.18 5.00
N LYS A 64 -3.70 12.69 3.86
CA LYS A 64 -4.97 11.96 3.70
C LYS A 64 -4.99 10.67 4.51
N GLN A 65 -3.89 9.91 4.50
CA GLN A 65 -3.82 8.66 5.25
C GLN A 65 -3.79 8.89 6.75
N ARG A 66 -3.08 9.93 7.21
CA ARG A 66 -3.08 10.28 8.62
C ARG A 66 -4.49 10.63 9.11
N LYS A 67 -5.22 11.43 8.33
CA LYS A 67 -6.59 11.80 8.67
C LYS A 67 -7.51 10.58 8.73
N ARG A 68 -7.40 9.69 7.76
CA ARG A 68 -8.21 8.47 7.73
C ARG A 68 -7.87 7.53 8.89
N ALA A 69 -6.59 7.43 9.24
CA ALA A 69 -6.14 6.64 10.37
C ALA A 69 -6.78 7.12 11.67
N GLU A 70 -6.81 8.45 11.88
CA GLU A 70 -7.47 9.04 13.03
C GLU A 70 -8.94 8.62 13.11
N GLU A 71 -9.66 8.69 11.99
CA GLU A 71 -11.07 8.29 11.93
C GLU A 71 -11.28 6.83 12.26
N LEU A 72 -10.29 5.98 11.99
CA LEU A 72 -10.36 4.53 12.20
C LEU A 72 -9.74 4.07 13.52
N ASP A 73 -9.32 5.00 14.36
CA ASP A 73 -8.58 4.68 15.60
C ASP A 73 -7.29 3.90 15.34
N LEU A 74 -6.66 4.16 14.21
CA LEU A 74 -5.35 3.61 13.88
C LEU A 74 -4.29 4.68 14.16
N ASP A 75 -3.14 4.28 14.67
CA ASP A 75 -2.03 5.20 14.93
C ASP A 75 -1.61 5.88 13.63
N GLU A 76 -1.58 7.21 13.63
CA GLU A 76 -1.26 8.01 12.44
C GLU A 76 0.18 7.81 11.98
N ASP A 77 1.10 7.63 12.93
CA ASP A 77 2.52 7.40 12.60
C ASP A 77 2.71 6.03 11.95
N GLN A 78 1.93 5.03 12.39
CA GLN A 78 1.92 3.71 11.76
C GLN A 78 1.47 3.82 10.31
N ALA A 79 0.37 4.54 10.07
CA ALA A 79 -0.16 4.73 8.72
C ALA A 79 0.85 5.46 7.83
N GLU A 80 1.48 6.51 8.33
CA GLU A 80 2.49 7.25 7.60
C GLU A 80 3.68 6.38 7.24
N LEU A 81 4.22 5.62 8.19
CA LEU A 81 5.37 4.75 7.96
C LEU A 81 5.09 3.74 6.85
N ILE A 82 3.92 3.10 6.92
CA ILE A 82 3.51 2.11 5.92
C ILE A 82 3.41 2.76 4.54
N TRP A 83 2.73 3.89 4.44
CA TRP A 83 2.51 4.55 3.15
C TRP A 83 3.78 5.14 2.56
N ARG A 84 4.67 5.72 3.39
CA ARG A 84 5.96 6.21 2.87
C ARG A 84 6.80 5.07 2.33
N THR A 85 6.82 3.93 3.01
CA THR A 85 7.54 2.74 2.54
C THR A 85 6.97 2.25 1.21
N LEU A 86 5.65 2.14 1.13
CA LEU A 86 4.94 1.68 -0.06
C LEU A 86 5.18 2.63 -1.25
N ILE A 87 5.03 3.93 -1.02
CA ILE A 87 5.21 4.96 -2.05
C ILE A 87 6.66 4.98 -2.55
N ASN A 88 7.63 4.89 -1.63
CA ASN A 88 9.04 4.88 -1.99
C ASN A 88 9.38 3.69 -2.90
N TRP A 89 8.87 2.51 -2.56
CA TRP A 89 9.05 1.33 -3.39
C TRP A 89 8.43 1.54 -4.77
N ASN A 90 7.23 2.10 -4.82
CA ASN A 90 6.52 2.34 -6.08
C ASN A 90 7.23 3.38 -6.96
N VAL A 91 7.77 4.44 -6.38
CA VAL A 91 8.53 5.46 -7.12
C VAL A 91 9.72 4.82 -7.81
N ASN A 92 10.48 4.00 -7.08
CA ASN A 92 11.65 3.31 -7.64
C ASN A 92 11.25 2.31 -8.72
N TYR A 93 10.16 1.59 -8.52
CA TYR A 93 9.61 0.64 -9.49
C TYR A 93 9.24 1.36 -10.80
N GLU A 94 8.49 2.48 -10.71
CA GLU A 94 8.09 3.25 -11.89
C GLU A 94 9.29 3.82 -12.63
N LYS A 95 10.27 4.37 -11.90
CA LYS A 95 11.50 4.88 -12.51
C LYS A 95 12.21 3.80 -13.31
N GLY A 96 12.32 2.60 -12.76
CA GLY A 96 12.97 1.48 -13.41
C GLY A 96 12.25 1.07 -14.70
N ILE A 97 10.93 0.98 -14.67
CA ILE A 97 10.10 0.62 -15.82
C ILE A 97 10.24 1.66 -16.93
N ILE A 98 10.11 2.95 -16.60
CA ILE A 98 10.17 4.05 -17.58
C ILE A 98 11.57 4.11 -18.21
N ALA A 99 12.62 4.02 -17.40
CA ALA A 99 14.00 4.05 -17.87
C ALA A 99 14.32 2.87 -18.80
N ALA A 100 13.86 1.66 -18.45
CA ALA A 100 14.07 0.46 -19.27
C ALA A 100 13.38 0.59 -20.62
N ARG A 101 12.15 1.11 -20.64
CA ARG A 101 11.38 1.34 -21.88
C ARG A 101 12.09 2.33 -22.79
N LYS A 102 12.63 3.42 -22.23
CA LYS A 102 13.35 4.44 -23.00
C LYS A 102 14.62 3.89 -23.62
N ARG A 103 15.33 2.96 -22.94
CA ARG A 103 16.55 2.34 -23.48
C ARG A 103 16.26 1.42 -24.65
N HIS A 104 15.04 0.84 -24.71
CA HIS A 104 14.65 -0.12 -25.74
C HIS A 104 13.69 0.44 -26.78
N GLY A 105 13.23 1.66 -26.55
CA GLY A 105 12.25 2.31 -27.43
C GLY A 105 12.87 3.27 -28.45
#